data_d902f68902ea08445d0726f7a093c03c
#
_entry.id   d902f68902ea08445d0726f7a093c03c
#
_cell.length_a   1.000
_cell.length_b   1.000
_cell.length_c   1.000
_cell.angle_alpha   90.00
_cell.angle_beta   90.00
_cell.angle_gamma   90.00
#
_symmetry.space_group_name_H-M   'P 1'
#
loop_
_entity.id
_entity.type
_entity.pdbx_description
1 polymer ?
#
loop_
_entity_poly.entity_id
_entity_poly.type
_entity_poly.pdbx_seq_one_letter_code
_entity_poly.pdbx_strand_id
1 'polypeptide(L)'
;MKNVYHYKLQVLILSQDNRIYDAVSALEPLAGFEHELLLRQSADAAVKTADVIVCELSGAVLAELVKNSKPDAAIVFCAEPQTAEQLDAAVYQSLTDLWIRPCTEAFVAFRLHRLFEHIKIIKDCHLAQRYLDTGINSIPSLIWFKDIRGAHLKVNDSFCRAVGKTKADVEGRGHYYIWDMKKEEYEQGEYICLESEEIVLQEKKTCIFDEKVKTKHGMRQFKTYKSPIFDDNEQLIGTVGIAHDVTDLENMGAELEVILRNLPFAVLLTNEAGKIINANDICSQYFTEGKEAMIGQEYQQWKQQNLADMSEINAKGYADAKVLVGRREKNLEIYEKPIFDVFGTAVGMLCMCRDVTVERLLEKKIIYSANTDQLTDLYNRRYFYEYMTRNKIMSKHVNLFLYRP
;
A
#
# COMPACT_ATOMS: atom_id res chain seq x y z
N MET A 1 13.03 13.62 26.47
CA MET A 1 14.32 13.66 25.77
C MET A 1 14.06 13.38 24.29
N LYS A 2 14.49 14.24 23.37
CA LYS A 2 14.48 13.90 21.94
C LYS A 2 15.49 12.77 21.76
N ASN A 3 15.07 11.63 21.17
CA ASN A 3 15.98 10.57 20.79
C ASN A 3 16.94 11.12 19.72
N VAL A 4 18.15 11.41 20.10
CA VAL A 4 19.23 11.86 19.21
C VAL A 4 20.06 10.61 18.87
N TYR A 5 20.39 10.43 17.60
CA TYR A 5 21.28 9.35 17.18
C TYR A 5 22.68 9.61 17.75
N HIS A 6 23.30 8.57 18.35
CA HIS A 6 24.63 8.66 18.93
C HIS A 6 25.70 8.26 17.91
N TYR A 7 26.57 9.21 17.58
CA TYR A 7 27.78 8.94 16.79
C TYR A 7 28.97 8.72 17.69
N LYS A 8 29.74 7.66 17.44
CA LYS A 8 31.04 7.44 18.05
C LYS A 8 32.12 7.86 17.07
N LEU A 9 32.89 8.91 17.43
CA LEU A 9 33.93 9.48 16.61
C LEU A 9 35.30 9.05 17.15
N GLN A 10 36.20 8.61 16.27
CA GLN A 10 37.59 8.40 16.63
C GLN A 10 38.43 9.63 16.27
N VAL A 11 38.99 10.28 17.28
CA VAL A 11 39.84 11.46 17.13
C VAL A 11 41.29 11.06 17.44
N LEU A 12 42.14 11.03 16.41
CA LEU A 12 43.54 10.74 16.51
C LEU A 12 44.33 12.05 16.60
N ILE A 13 45.10 12.22 17.65
CA ILE A 13 45.98 13.36 17.85
C ILE A 13 47.42 12.87 17.70
N LEU A 14 48.12 13.42 16.71
CA LEU A 14 49.52 13.13 16.41
C LEU A 14 50.39 14.29 16.91
N SER A 15 50.85 14.21 18.14
CA SER A 15 51.61 15.27 18.80
C SER A 15 52.67 14.67 19.71
N GLN A 16 53.70 15.46 19.97
CA GLN A 16 54.76 15.13 20.95
C GLN A 16 54.43 15.62 22.38
N ASP A 17 53.38 16.46 22.50
CA ASP A 17 52.92 16.96 23.80
C ASP A 17 51.40 16.73 23.99
N ASN A 18 50.90 17.01 25.19
CA ASN A 18 49.49 16.72 25.53
C ASN A 18 48.57 17.91 25.34
N ARG A 19 49.03 19.09 24.92
CA ARG A 19 48.22 20.34 24.91
C ARG A 19 46.93 20.23 24.11
N ILE A 20 47.00 19.69 22.89
CA ILE A 20 45.80 19.49 22.06
C ILE A 20 44.93 18.40 22.67
N TYR A 21 45.51 17.31 23.16
CA TYR A 21 44.76 16.23 23.81
C TYR A 21 43.98 16.74 25.03
N ASP A 22 44.62 17.54 25.89
CA ASP A 22 44.00 18.11 27.09
C ASP A 22 42.86 19.09 26.68
N ALA A 23 43.11 19.93 25.68
CA ALA A 23 42.09 20.84 25.14
C ALA A 23 40.86 20.11 24.57
N VAL A 24 41.06 18.99 23.86
CA VAL A 24 39.96 18.17 23.32
C VAL A 24 39.23 17.43 24.44
N SER A 25 39.96 16.90 25.43
CA SER A 25 39.37 16.20 26.57
C SER A 25 38.50 17.10 27.45
N ALA A 26 38.80 18.39 27.48
CA ALA A 26 38.03 19.42 28.23
C ALA A 26 36.77 19.92 27.48
N LEU A 27 36.58 19.54 26.22
CA LEU A 27 35.40 19.95 25.45
C LEU A 27 34.15 19.26 25.96
N GLU A 28 33.07 20.03 26.16
CA GLU A 28 31.74 19.45 26.39
C GLU A 28 31.32 18.68 25.16
N PRO A 29 30.84 17.40 25.30
CA PRO A 29 30.39 16.63 24.17
C PRO A 29 29.14 17.28 23.53
N LEU A 30 29.09 17.33 22.23
CA LEU A 30 27.88 17.69 21.52
C LEU A 30 26.79 16.64 21.77
N ALA A 31 25.55 17.06 21.90
CA ALA A 31 24.41 16.15 22.14
C ALA A 31 24.35 15.03 21.10
N GLY A 32 24.45 13.77 21.55
CA GLY A 32 24.48 12.60 20.67
C GLY A 32 25.80 12.35 19.96
N PHE A 33 26.92 12.92 20.46
CA PHE A 33 28.21 12.83 19.83
C PHE A 33 29.25 12.39 20.87
N GLU A 34 29.68 11.14 20.79
CA GLU A 34 30.73 10.58 21.62
C GLU A 34 32.05 10.57 20.84
N HIS A 35 33.15 10.97 21.47
CA HIS A 35 34.47 10.89 20.86
C HIS A 35 35.42 10.05 21.70
N GLU A 36 36.16 9.17 21.01
CA GLU A 36 37.26 8.39 21.56
C GLU A 36 38.56 9.05 21.15
N LEU A 37 39.34 9.49 22.15
CA LEU A 37 40.57 10.21 21.91
C LEU A 37 41.74 9.26 21.92
N LEU A 38 42.60 9.34 20.90
CA LEU A 38 43.85 8.60 20.78
C LEU A 38 45.00 9.57 20.59
N LEU A 39 45.95 9.59 21.53
CA LEU A 39 47.21 10.35 21.39
C LEU A 39 48.32 9.41 20.92
N ARG A 40 49.05 9.81 19.87
CA ARG A 40 50.20 9.08 19.32
C ARG A 40 51.33 10.05 18.99
N GLN A 41 52.58 9.56 19.12
CA GLN A 41 53.75 10.33 18.76
C GLN A 41 54.23 10.09 17.30
N SER A 42 53.66 9.08 16.65
CA SER A 42 53.92 8.75 15.24
C SER A 42 52.67 8.19 14.59
N ALA A 43 52.61 8.25 13.27
CA ALA A 43 51.51 7.63 12.50
C ALA A 43 51.58 6.10 12.64
N ASP A 44 50.45 5.49 12.95
CA ASP A 44 50.26 4.05 13.10
C ASP A 44 48.99 3.57 12.41
N ALA A 45 48.55 2.35 12.66
CA ALA A 45 47.34 1.77 12.09
C ALA A 45 46.04 2.56 12.41
N ALA A 46 46.05 3.37 13.49
CA ALA A 46 44.89 4.18 13.89
C ALA A 46 44.52 5.25 12.83
N VAL A 47 45.45 5.66 11.98
CA VAL A 47 45.22 6.58 10.87
C VAL A 47 44.12 6.06 9.95
N LYS A 48 44.04 4.76 9.71
CA LYS A 48 43.04 4.13 8.80
C LYS A 48 41.63 4.11 9.41
N THR A 49 41.48 4.25 10.71
CA THR A 49 40.19 4.17 11.40
C THR A 49 39.71 5.51 11.93
N ALA A 50 40.59 6.48 12.09
CA ALA A 50 40.25 7.79 12.64
C ALA A 50 39.29 8.58 11.75
N ASP A 51 38.31 9.22 12.38
CA ASP A 51 37.36 10.12 11.73
C ASP A 51 37.90 11.55 11.69
N VAL A 52 38.67 11.93 12.67
CA VAL A 52 39.37 13.21 12.76
C VAL A 52 40.84 12.96 13.11
N ILE A 53 41.74 13.58 12.38
CA ILE A 53 43.16 13.51 12.60
C ILE A 53 43.70 14.93 12.85
N VAL A 54 44.24 15.20 14.03
CA VAL A 54 44.93 16.45 14.34
C VAL A 54 46.43 16.16 14.35
N CYS A 55 47.18 16.72 13.41
CA CYS A 55 48.59 16.45 13.21
C CYS A 55 49.46 17.67 13.54
N GLU A 56 50.36 17.55 14.49
CA GLU A 56 51.43 18.54 14.83
C GLU A 56 52.81 18.08 14.38
N LEU A 57 52.91 16.97 13.66
CA LEU A 57 54.17 16.40 13.21
C LEU A 57 54.63 17.12 11.91
N SER A 58 55.75 16.66 11.34
CA SER A 58 56.29 17.28 10.13
C SER A 58 55.44 17.16 8.89
N GLY A 59 55.63 18.03 7.91
CA GLY A 59 54.90 17.99 6.62
C GLY A 59 55.12 16.70 5.82
N ALA A 60 56.24 16.01 6.01
CA ALA A 60 56.50 14.69 5.42
C ALA A 60 55.53 13.61 5.93
N VAL A 61 55.27 13.61 7.25
CA VAL A 61 54.30 12.71 7.88
C VAL A 61 52.88 13.04 7.41
N LEU A 62 52.55 14.33 7.24
CA LEU A 62 51.25 14.76 6.76
C LEU A 62 50.94 14.21 5.36
N ALA A 63 51.89 14.23 4.44
CA ALA A 63 51.68 13.70 3.07
C ALA A 63 51.39 12.19 3.09
N GLU A 64 51.98 11.44 4.01
CA GLU A 64 51.68 10.02 4.21
C GLU A 64 50.33 9.79 4.88
N LEU A 65 49.93 10.63 5.83
CA LEU A 65 48.63 10.60 6.50
C LEU A 65 47.50 10.79 5.51
N VAL A 66 47.60 11.78 4.63
CA VAL A 66 46.60 12.07 3.59
C VAL A 66 46.35 10.85 2.68
N LYS A 67 47.43 10.09 2.36
CA LYS A 67 47.30 8.87 1.53
C LYS A 67 46.68 7.68 2.25
N ASN A 68 46.90 7.58 3.56
CA ASN A 68 46.54 6.41 4.34
C ASN A 68 45.26 6.58 5.18
N SER A 69 44.75 7.80 5.29
CA SER A 69 43.50 8.11 6.03
C SER A 69 42.25 7.64 5.30
N LYS A 70 41.12 7.56 5.99
CA LYS A 70 39.82 7.35 5.38
C LYS A 70 39.53 8.45 4.37
N PRO A 71 38.79 8.18 3.28
CA PRO A 71 38.45 9.20 2.30
C PRO A 71 37.64 10.39 2.85
N ASP A 72 36.90 10.17 3.95
CA ASP A 72 36.02 11.15 4.63
C ASP A 72 36.61 11.62 5.98
N ALA A 73 37.87 11.29 6.29
CA ALA A 73 38.54 11.75 7.51
C ALA A 73 38.80 13.26 7.46
N ALA A 74 38.43 13.95 8.52
CA ALA A 74 38.79 15.36 8.69
C ALA A 74 40.22 15.48 9.14
N ILE A 75 41.10 16.09 8.35
CA ILE A 75 42.53 16.26 8.64
C ILE A 75 42.79 17.71 8.97
N VAL A 76 43.28 17.93 10.19
CA VAL A 76 43.74 19.21 10.71
C VAL A 76 45.23 19.19 10.85
N PHE A 77 45.90 20.16 10.29
CA PHE A 77 47.36 20.31 10.44
C PHE A 77 47.72 21.52 11.26
N CYS A 78 48.52 21.32 12.30
CA CYS A 78 49.04 22.39 13.15
C CYS A 78 50.50 22.65 12.77
N ALA A 79 50.83 23.77 12.16
CA ALA A 79 52.12 24.08 11.60
C ALA A 79 52.68 25.43 12.02
N GLU A 80 54.01 25.54 12.02
CA GLU A 80 54.67 26.83 11.98
C GLU A 80 54.38 27.54 10.64
N PRO A 81 54.36 28.91 10.59
CA PRO A 81 54.07 29.65 9.36
C PRO A 81 54.91 29.20 8.17
N GLN A 82 56.23 29.03 8.37
CA GLN A 82 57.14 28.59 7.31
C GLN A 82 56.84 27.20 6.77
N THR A 83 56.42 26.29 7.62
CA THR A 83 56.03 24.90 7.21
C THR A 83 54.71 24.91 6.43
N ALA A 84 53.78 25.76 6.83
CA ALA A 84 52.51 25.89 6.16
C ALA A 84 52.67 26.44 4.72
N GLU A 85 53.58 27.42 4.50
CA GLU A 85 53.86 27.98 3.18
C GLU A 85 54.58 27.00 2.23
N GLN A 86 55.22 25.96 2.75
CA GLN A 86 55.95 24.94 1.99
C GLN A 86 55.11 23.70 1.66
N LEU A 87 53.84 23.64 2.02
CA LEU A 87 52.96 22.51 1.71
C LEU A 87 52.69 22.43 0.21
N ASP A 88 52.72 21.20 -0.30
CA ASP A 88 52.27 20.91 -1.65
C ASP A 88 50.77 21.26 -1.83
N ALA A 89 50.39 21.83 -2.95
CA ALA A 89 49.02 22.22 -3.25
C ALA A 89 48.03 21.05 -3.11
N ALA A 90 48.42 19.84 -3.48
CA ALA A 90 47.57 18.65 -3.39
C ALA A 90 47.34 18.27 -1.89
N VAL A 91 48.34 18.40 -1.06
CA VAL A 91 48.23 18.15 0.40
C VAL A 91 47.38 19.24 1.02
N TYR A 92 47.58 20.49 0.65
CA TYR A 92 46.81 21.63 1.14
C TYR A 92 45.30 21.49 0.86
N GLN A 93 44.92 21.04 -0.35
CA GLN A 93 43.53 20.80 -0.73
C GLN A 93 42.88 19.61 0.04
N SER A 94 43.67 18.72 0.59
CA SER A 94 43.19 17.55 1.34
C SER A 94 42.96 17.86 2.82
N LEU A 95 43.40 19.03 3.29
CA LEU A 95 43.17 19.46 4.67
C LEU A 95 41.77 19.98 4.89
N THR A 96 41.17 19.60 6.01
CA THR A 96 39.90 20.19 6.47
C THR A 96 40.16 21.54 7.13
N ASP A 97 41.28 21.67 7.84
CA ASP A 97 41.68 22.88 8.51
C ASP A 97 43.18 22.98 8.68
N LEU A 98 43.72 24.24 8.78
CA LEU A 98 45.12 24.52 9.03
C LEU A 98 45.24 25.51 10.18
N TRP A 99 45.99 25.12 11.22
CA TRP A 99 46.19 25.94 12.40
C TRP A 99 47.67 26.39 12.45
N ILE A 100 47.86 27.70 12.58
CA ILE A 100 49.18 28.27 12.63
C ILE A 100 49.60 28.45 14.08
N ARG A 101 50.74 27.88 14.44
CA ARG A 101 51.33 28.01 15.79
C ARG A 101 51.93 29.40 16.04
N PRO A 102 51.88 29.91 17.30
CA PRO A 102 51.37 29.24 18.50
C PRO A 102 49.84 29.28 18.61
N CYS A 103 49.22 28.13 18.92
CA CYS A 103 47.78 28.03 19.17
C CYS A 103 47.51 28.10 20.68
N THR A 104 46.54 28.93 21.09
CA THR A 104 46.05 28.94 22.47
C THR A 104 45.02 27.82 22.68
N GLU A 105 44.87 27.33 23.93
CA GLU A 105 43.86 26.31 24.25
C GLU A 105 42.45 26.76 23.82
N ALA A 106 42.08 28.03 24.06
CA ALA A 106 40.80 28.58 23.65
C ALA A 106 40.62 28.54 22.14
N PHE A 107 41.68 28.81 21.35
CA PHE A 107 41.61 28.71 19.88
C PHE A 107 41.40 27.26 19.44
N VAL A 108 42.14 26.31 19.99
CA VAL A 108 42.02 24.89 19.69
C VAL A 108 40.62 24.38 20.04
N ALA A 109 40.14 24.70 21.24
CA ALA A 109 38.79 24.34 21.68
C ALA A 109 37.70 24.91 20.74
N PHE A 110 37.77 26.17 20.36
CA PHE A 110 36.83 26.81 19.43
C PHE A 110 36.84 26.12 18.05
N ARG A 111 38.05 25.89 17.49
CA ARG A 111 38.16 25.30 16.14
C ARG A 111 37.66 23.85 16.12
N LEU A 112 37.97 23.06 17.15
CA LEU A 112 37.49 21.68 17.27
C LEU A 112 35.97 21.61 17.46
N HIS A 113 35.43 22.48 18.30
CA HIS A 113 33.98 22.54 18.49
C HIS A 113 33.25 22.81 17.16
N ARG A 114 33.74 23.80 16.39
CA ARG A 114 33.18 24.09 15.04
C ARG A 114 33.34 22.95 14.06
N LEU A 115 34.49 22.26 14.10
CA LEU A 115 34.73 21.08 13.27
C LEU A 115 33.76 19.94 13.62
N PHE A 116 33.57 19.68 14.92
CA PHE A 116 32.62 18.63 15.35
C PHE A 116 31.16 18.99 15.01
N GLU A 117 30.76 20.25 15.15
CA GLU A 117 29.44 20.72 14.67
C GLU A 117 29.27 20.43 13.17
N HIS A 118 30.28 20.78 12.37
CA HIS A 118 30.23 20.55 10.91
C HIS A 118 30.13 19.05 10.56
N ILE A 119 30.98 18.23 11.19
CA ILE A 119 30.93 16.76 11.00
C ILE A 119 29.57 16.19 11.41
N LYS A 120 29.02 16.69 12.53
CA LYS A 120 27.68 16.27 13.00
C LYS A 120 26.60 16.60 11.97
N ILE A 121 26.59 17.82 11.43
CA ILE A 121 25.63 18.24 10.41
C ILE A 121 25.71 17.33 9.18
N ILE A 122 26.91 17.02 8.69
CA ILE A 122 27.09 16.11 7.56
C ILE A 122 26.57 14.71 7.87
N LYS A 123 26.90 14.16 9.05
CA LYS A 123 26.42 12.82 9.46
C LYS A 123 24.90 12.79 9.64
N ASP A 124 24.31 13.82 10.24
CA ASP A 124 22.85 13.94 10.39
C ASP A 124 22.15 14.03 9.02
N CYS A 125 22.72 14.79 8.07
CA CYS A 125 22.22 14.86 6.70
C CYS A 125 22.28 13.49 5.99
N HIS A 126 23.41 12.80 6.07
CA HIS A 126 23.54 11.44 5.51
C HIS A 126 22.58 10.44 6.16
N LEU A 127 22.35 10.55 7.46
CA LEU A 127 21.40 9.70 8.17
C LEU A 127 19.96 9.99 7.72
N ALA A 128 19.58 11.26 7.60
CA ALA A 128 18.28 11.68 7.09
C ALA A 128 18.04 11.15 5.67
N GLN A 129 19.07 11.22 4.81
CA GLN A 129 19.02 10.67 3.46
C GLN A 129 18.83 9.14 3.47
N ARG A 130 19.54 8.41 4.35
CA ARG A 130 19.37 6.97 4.51
C ARG A 130 17.98 6.60 5.02
N TYR A 131 17.41 7.38 5.94
CA TYR A 131 16.03 7.17 6.39
C TYR A 131 15.04 7.34 5.24
N LEU A 132 15.19 8.40 4.44
CA LEU A 132 14.36 8.61 3.26
C LEU A 132 14.49 7.44 2.28
N ASP A 133 15.72 7.04 1.92
CA ASP A 133 15.97 5.96 0.96
C ASP A 133 15.40 4.63 1.44
N THR A 134 15.63 4.30 2.71
CA THR A 134 15.09 3.07 3.31
C THR A 134 13.57 3.12 3.36
N GLY A 135 13.00 4.25 3.79
CA GLY A 135 11.55 4.44 3.87
C GLY A 135 10.85 4.26 2.53
N ILE A 136 11.32 4.96 1.49
CA ILE A 136 10.70 4.87 0.15
C ILE A 136 10.90 3.51 -0.53
N ASN A 137 12.05 2.84 -0.30
CA ASN A 137 12.34 1.53 -0.90
C ASN A 137 11.63 0.37 -0.20
N SER A 138 11.18 0.53 1.06
CA SER A 138 10.39 -0.47 1.76
C SER A 138 8.91 -0.51 1.32
N ILE A 139 8.45 0.50 0.60
CA ILE A 139 7.05 0.62 0.15
C ILE A 139 6.92 -0.01 -1.26
N PRO A 140 5.94 -0.92 -1.47
CA PRO A 140 5.75 -1.57 -2.77
C PRO A 140 5.20 -0.64 -3.86
N SER A 141 4.62 0.50 -3.49
CA SER A 141 4.10 1.50 -4.42
C SER A 141 5.22 2.21 -5.16
N LEU A 142 4.91 2.72 -6.35
CA LEU A 142 5.84 3.57 -7.09
C LEU A 142 5.96 4.91 -6.39
N ILE A 143 7.18 5.36 -6.13
CA ILE A 143 7.44 6.68 -5.52
C ILE A 143 8.48 7.41 -6.36
N TRP A 144 8.18 8.69 -6.66
CA TRP A 144 9.09 9.56 -7.40
C TRP A 144 9.02 11.00 -6.88
N PHE A 145 10.12 11.70 -7.05
CA PHE A 145 10.26 13.13 -6.81
C PHE A 145 10.67 13.79 -8.10
N LYS A 146 10.04 14.90 -8.48
CA LYS A 146 10.35 15.66 -9.68
C LYS A 146 10.66 17.10 -9.36
N ASP A 147 11.51 17.72 -10.16
CA ASP A 147 11.64 19.18 -10.17
C ASP A 147 10.46 19.83 -10.93
N ILE A 148 10.40 21.16 -10.89
CA ILE A 148 9.37 21.95 -11.59
C ILE A 148 9.37 21.79 -13.11
N ARG A 149 10.45 21.24 -13.69
CA ARG A 149 10.59 20.98 -15.12
C ARG A 149 10.17 19.55 -15.50
N GLY A 150 9.80 18.75 -14.52
CA GLY A 150 9.37 17.36 -14.70
C GLY A 150 10.51 16.35 -14.76
N ALA A 151 11.76 16.73 -14.45
CA ALA A 151 12.86 15.78 -14.33
C ALA A 151 12.77 15.02 -12.99
N HIS A 152 12.95 13.69 -13.02
CA HIS A 152 12.93 12.88 -11.84
C HIS A 152 14.19 13.09 -11.02
N LEU A 153 14.04 13.61 -9.81
CA LEU A 153 15.16 13.85 -8.88
C LEU A 153 15.51 12.59 -8.10
N LYS A 154 14.51 11.79 -7.76
CA LYS A 154 14.67 10.58 -6.96
C LYS A 154 13.50 9.63 -7.22
N VAL A 155 13.79 8.32 -7.23
CA VAL A 155 12.79 7.27 -7.39
C VAL A 155 13.09 6.10 -6.46
N ASN A 156 12.05 5.31 -6.11
CA ASN A 156 12.25 4.08 -5.36
C ASN A 156 12.46 2.86 -6.26
N ASP A 157 12.86 1.73 -5.65
CA ASP A 157 13.11 0.48 -6.37
C ASP A 157 11.87 -0.09 -7.06
N SER A 158 10.67 0.16 -6.51
CA SER A 158 9.40 -0.27 -7.12
C SER A 158 9.15 0.48 -8.43
N PHE A 159 9.42 1.77 -8.48
CA PHE A 159 9.35 2.57 -9.70
C PHE A 159 10.30 2.02 -10.77
N CYS A 160 11.57 1.77 -10.39
CA CYS A 160 12.56 1.19 -11.30
C CYS A 160 12.13 -0.15 -11.88
N ARG A 161 11.55 -1.04 -11.06
CA ARG A 161 11.00 -2.32 -11.53
C ARG A 161 9.85 -2.14 -12.52
N ALA A 162 8.95 -1.20 -12.28
CA ALA A 162 7.80 -0.95 -13.14
C ALA A 162 8.21 -0.47 -14.55
N VAL A 163 9.20 0.42 -14.62
CA VAL A 163 9.72 0.95 -15.91
C VAL A 163 10.83 0.06 -16.52
N GLY A 164 11.42 -0.84 -15.74
CA GLY A 164 12.51 -1.73 -16.18
C GLY A 164 13.85 -1.01 -16.39
N LYS A 165 14.12 0.06 -15.64
CA LYS A 165 15.33 0.89 -15.70
C LYS A 165 15.96 1.02 -14.32
N THR A 166 17.25 1.36 -14.27
CA THR A 166 17.95 1.62 -13.00
C THR A 166 17.68 3.06 -12.51
N LYS A 167 17.98 3.35 -11.24
CA LYS A 167 17.91 4.73 -10.72
C LYS A 167 18.77 5.69 -11.51
N ALA A 168 19.99 5.28 -11.88
CA ALA A 168 20.89 6.09 -12.68
C ALA A 168 20.35 6.41 -14.10
N ASP A 169 19.52 5.52 -14.67
CA ASP A 169 18.87 5.76 -15.95
C ASP A 169 17.65 6.69 -15.82
N VAL A 170 17.03 6.76 -14.64
CA VAL A 170 15.78 7.50 -14.41
C VAL A 170 16.05 8.89 -13.84
N GLU A 171 16.94 9.00 -12.86
CA GLU A 171 17.23 10.26 -12.18
C GLU A 171 17.90 11.27 -13.13
N GLY A 172 17.42 12.50 -13.15
CA GLY A 172 17.77 13.54 -14.09
C GLY A 172 17.04 13.48 -15.44
N ARG A 173 16.17 12.49 -15.67
CA ARG A 173 15.44 12.29 -16.92
C ARG A 173 13.98 12.65 -16.83
N GLY A 174 13.39 13.05 -17.97
CA GLY A 174 11.99 13.36 -18.10
C GLY A 174 11.11 12.15 -18.42
N HIS A 175 9.80 12.35 -18.38
CA HIS A 175 8.77 11.31 -18.52
C HIS A 175 8.92 10.48 -19.81
N TYR A 176 9.07 11.11 -20.95
CA TYR A 176 9.15 10.43 -22.26
C TYR A 176 10.27 9.39 -22.33
N TYR A 177 11.46 9.74 -21.84
CA TYR A 177 12.60 8.83 -21.82
C TYR A 177 12.35 7.62 -20.91
N ILE A 178 11.73 7.87 -19.75
CA ILE A 178 11.54 6.84 -18.73
C ILE A 178 10.54 5.78 -19.19
N TRP A 179 9.47 6.22 -19.85
CA TRP A 179 8.40 5.33 -20.32
C TRP A 179 8.57 4.89 -21.78
N ASP A 180 9.74 5.17 -22.41
CA ASP A 180 10.05 4.83 -23.80
C ASP A 180 8.99 5.32 -24.81
N MET A 181 8.44 6.50 -24.56
CA MET A 181 7.35 7.09 -25.34
C MET A 181 7.88 8.13 -26.31
N LYS A 182 7.32 8.15 -27.52
CA LYS A 182 7.51 9.26 -28.44
C LYS A 182 6.57 10.39 -28.11
N LYS A 183 7.01 11.63 -28.30
CA LYS A 183 6.20 12.81 -28.00
C LYS A 183 4.88 12.82 -28.76
N GLU A 184 4.90 12.37 -30.02
CA GLU A 184 3.74 12.28 -30.90
C GLU A 184 2.73 11.21 -30.42
N GLU A 185 3.21 10.10 -29.85
CA GLU A 185 2.36 9.04 -29.27
C GLU A 185 1.67 9.52 -27.99
N TYR A 186 2.32 10.40 -27.24
CA TYR A 186 1.78 10.99 -26.03
C TYR A 186 0.66 11.99 -26.34
N GLU A 187 0.85 12.87 -27.34
CA GLU A 187 -0.14 13.88 -27.73
C GLU A 187 -1.42 13.27 -28.35
N GLN A 188 -1.37 12.02 -28.82
CA GLN A 188 -2.51 11.29 -29.40
C GLN A 188 -3.15 10.28 -28.46
N GLY A 189 -2.57 10.00 -27.31
CA GLY A 189 -2.99 8.97 -26.36
C GLY A 189 -3.68 9.55 -25.13
N GLU A 190 -4.53 8.76 -24.50
CA GLU A 190 -5.19 9.07 -23.21
C GLU A 190 -4.21 8.98 -22.02
N TYR A 191 -3.03 9.62 -22.12
CA TYR A 191 -2.02 9.55 -21.07
C TYR A 191 -2.13 10.75 -20.11
N ILE A 192 -2.86 10.55 -19.05
CA ILE A 192 -3.23 11.55 -18.03
C ILE A 192 -2.04 12.00 -17.16
N CYS A 193 -0.88 11.33 -17.23
CA CYS A 193 0.21 11.54 -16.27
C CYS A 193 0.86 12.93 -16.27
N LEU A 194 0.91 13.64 -17.42
CA LEU A 194 1.46 15.01 -17.46
C LEU A 194 0.44 16.05 -17.07
N GLU A 195 -0.79 15.90 -17.53
CA GLU A 195 -1.89 16.81 -17.15
C GLU A 195 -2.12 16.80 -15.63
N SER A 196 -2.02 15.62 -15.01
CA SER A 196 -2.14 15.48 -13.55
C SER A 196 -1.00 16.16 -12.78
N GLU A 197 0.20 16.25 -13.36
CA GLU A 197 1.32 17.00 -12.78
C GLU A 197 1.05 18.52 -12.83
N GLU A 198 0.58 19.03 -13.97
CA GLU A 198 0.23 20.43 -14.15
C GLU A 198 -0.86 20.88 -13.19
N ILE A 199 -1.90 20.04 -12.97
CA ILE A 199 -2.95 20.30 -12.00
C ILE A 199 -2.36 20.49 -10.60
N VAL A 200 -1.44 19.62 -10.15
CA VAL A 200 -0.81 19.73 -8.83
C VAL A 200 0.00 21.01 -8.69
N LEU A 201 0.75 21.40 -9.74
CA LEU A 201 1.55 22.62 -9.75
C LEU A 201 0.67 23.88 -9.69
N GLN A 202 -0.49 23.86 -10.35
CA GLN A 202 -1.46 24.98 -10.33
C GLN A 202 -2.24 25.06 -9.03
N GLU A 203 -2.81 23.93 -8.57
CA GLU A 203 -3.62 23.86 -7.37
C GLU A 203 -2.82 23.98 -6.06
N LYS A 204 -1.51 23.71 -6.12
CA LYS A 204 -0.57 23.75 -4.99
C LYS A 204 -1.04 22.94 -3.77
N LYS A 205 -1.75 21.85 -4.01
CA LYS A 205 -2.23 20.91 -2.99
C LYS A 205 -2.09 19.47 -3.45
N THR A 206 -2.25 18.52 -2.53
CA THR A 206 -2.29 17.10 -2.88
C THR A 206 -3.54 16.79 -3.71
N CYS A 207 -3.33 16.17 -4.87
CA CYS A 207 -4.39 15.70 -5.76
C CYS A 207 -4.32 14.18 -5.92
N ILE A 208 -5.47 13.56 -6.19
CA ILE A 208 -5.60 12.10 -6.36
C ILE A 208 -6.08 11.86 -7.79
N PHE A 209 -5.45 10.88 -8.45
CA PHE A 209 -5.74 10.52 -9.84
C PHE A 209 -5.85 9.00 -9.97
N ASP A 210 -6.77 8.56 -10.84
CA ASP A 210 -6.85 7.18 -11.30
C ASP A 210 -6.17 7.11 -12.68
N GLU A 211 -4.99 6.48 -12.75
CA GLU A 211 -4.12 6.50 -13.93
C GLU A 211 -3.92 5.09 -14.48
N LYS A 212 -4.09 4.94 -15.80
CA LYS A 212 -3.74 3.72 -16.54
C LYS A 212 -2.35 3.87 -17.14
N VAL A 213 -1.41 3.03 -16.73
CA VAL A 213 -0.01 3.12 -17.12
C VAL A 213 0.46 1.81 -17.74
N LYS A 214 1.13 1.90 -18.90
CA LYS A 214 1.78 0.76 -19.53
C LYS A 214 3.14 0.53 -18.87
N THR A 215 3.21 -0.45 -17.98
CA THR A 215 4.46 -0.87 -17.34
C THR A 215 5.17 -1.94 -18.17
N LYS A 216 6.38 -2.35 -17.75
CA LYS A 216 7.09 -3.51 -18.31
C LYS A 216 6.28 -4.81 -18.21
N HIS A 217 5.36 -4.90 -17.26
CA HIS A 217 4.51 -6.07 -17.01
C HIS A 217 3.11 -5.95 -17.61
N GLY A 218 2.89 -4.99 -18.52
CA GLY A 218 1.60 -4.72 -19.17
C GLY A 218 0.89 -3.50 -18.62
N MET A 219 -0.37 -3.33 -19.02
CA MET A 219 -1.22 -2.24 -18.53
C MET A 219 -1.56 -2.47 -17.06
N ARG A 220 -1.44 -1.41 -16.25
CA ARG A 220 -1.76 -1.40 -14.83
C ARG A 220 -2.61 -0.20 -14.48
N GLN A 221 -3.52 -0.39 -13.54
CA GLN A 221 -4.33 0.66 -12.96
C GLN A 221 -3.68 1.14 -11.67
N PHE A 222 -3.39 2.45 -11.59
CA PHE A 222 -2.81 3.05 -10.40
C PHE A 222 -3.75 4.07 -9.78
N LYS A 223 -3.82 4.06 -8.47
CA LYS A 223 -4.33 5.19 -7.69
C LYS A 223 -3.14 6.03 -7.25
N THR A 224 -3.02 7.21 -7.84
CA THR A 224 -1.84 8.07 -7.72
C THR A 224 -2.15 9.30 -6.87
N TYR A 225 -1.31 9.55 -5.88
CA TYR A 225 -1.32 10.74 -5.03
C TYR A 225 -0.13 11.60 -5.42
N LYS A 226 -0.38 12.85 -5.81
CA LYS A 226 0.67 13.79 -6.16
C LYS A 226 0.57 15.03 -5.28
N SER A 227 1.70 15.44 -4.70
CA SER A 227 1.78 16.58 -3.79
C SER A 227 2.88 17.54 -4.23
N PRO A 228 2.68 18.86 -4.08
CA PRO A 228 3.72 19.85 -4.33
C PRO A 228 4.77 19.81 -3.21
N ILE A 229 6.01 20.18 -3.58
CA ILE A 229 7.13 20.35 -2.64
C ILE A 229 7.51 21.83 -2.65
N PHE A 230 7.64 22.40 -1.46
CA PHE A 230 8.05 23.79 -1.27
C PHE A 230 9.41 23.87 -0.56
N ASP A 231 10.16 24.93 -0.84
CA ASP A 231 11.37 25.28 -0.09
C ASP A 231 11.04 26.05 1.20
N ASP A 232 12.09 26.45 1.93
CA ASP A 232 11.96 27.21 3.19
C ASP A 232 11.34 28.63 2.99
N ASN A 233 11.27 29.12 1.76
CA ASN A 233 10.66 30.40 1.38
C ASN A 233 9.25 30.22 0.79
N GLU A 234 8.63 29.01 0.98
CA GLU A 234 7.33 28.65 0.40
C GLU A 234 7.29 28.71 -1.14
N GLN A 235 8.45 28.66 -1.80
CA GLN A 235 8.49 28.57 -3.26
C GLN A 235 8.35 27.13 -3.71
N LEU A 236 7.52 26.90 -4.73
CA LEU A 236 7.30 25.59 -5.32
C LEU A 236 8.56 25.13 -6.06
N ILE A 237 9.16 24.03 -5.60
CA ILE A 237 10.41 23.49 -6.15
C ILE A 237 10.23 22.15 -6.90
N GLY A 238 9.06 21.52 -6.77
CA GLY A 238 8.81 20.25 -7.43
C GLY A 238 7.55 19.55 -6.93
N THR A 239 7.47 18.26 -7.23
CA THR A 239 6.36 17.39 -6.81
C THR A 239 6.88 16.06 -6.30
N VAL A 240 6.10 15.41 -5.43
CA VAL A 240 6.24 14.01 -5.06
C VAL A 240 4.99 13.25 -5.48
N GLY A 241 5.18 12.09 -6.09
CA GLY A 241 4.10 11.19 -6.47
C GLY A 241 4.24 9.82 -5.79
N ILE A 242 3.10 9.26 -5.39
CA ILE A 242 2.98 7.90 -4.87
C ILE A 242 1.85 7.21 -5.65
N ALA A 243 2.16 6.11 -6.35
CA ALA A 243 1.18 5.36 -7.12
C ALA A 243 1.02 3.95 -6.56
N HIS A 244 -0.20 3.62 -6.12
CA HIS A 244 -0.58 2.29 -5.67
C HIS A 244 -1.14 1.50 -6.85
N ASP A 245 -0.58 0.34 -7.14
CA ASP A 245 -1.15 -0.59 -8.11
C ASP A 245 -2.44 -1.20 -7.54
N VAL A 246 -3.57 -0.88 -8.15
CA VAL A 246 -4.90 -1.37 -7.77
C VAL A 246 -5.47 -2.34 -8.81
N THR A 247 -4.67 -2.75 -9.78
CA THR A 247 -5.10 -3.59 -10.91
C THR A 247 -5.79 -4.87 -10.46
N ASP A 248 -5.18 -5.58 -9.51
CA ASP A 248 -5.73 -6.86 -9.06
C ASP A 248 -7.05 -6.65 -8.28
N LEU A 249 -7.15 -5.57 -7.50
CA LEU A 249 -8.37 -5.21 -6.78
C LEU A 249 -9.51 -4.84 -7.75
N GLU A 250 -9.22 -4.03 -8.77
CA GLU A 250 -10.19 -3.66 -9.81
C GLU A 250 -10.62 -4.87 -10.64
N ASN A 251 -9.68 -5.76 -11.00
CA ASN A 251 -9.99 -6.99 -11.71
C ASN A 251 -10.87 -7.92 -10.86
N MET A 252 -10.58 -8.09 -9.57
CA MET A 252 -11.44 -8.85 -8.66
C MET A 252 -12.85 -8.26 -8.58
N GLY A 253 -12.97 -6.94 -8.54
CA GLY A 253 -14.27 -6.27 -8.58
C GLY A 253 -15.05 -6.58 -9.87
N ALA A 254 -14.38 -6.48 -11.02
CA ALA A 254 -14.97 -6.81 -12.31
C ALA A 254 -15.36 -8.30 -12.42
N GLU A 255 -14.51 -9.21 -11.93
CA GLU A 255 -14.81 -10.65 -11.91
C GLU A 255 -16.04 -10.96 -11.05
N LEU A 256 -16.12 -10.36 -9.85
CA LEU A 256 -17.29 -10.51 -8.98
C LEU A 256 -18.56 -9.98 -9.65
N GLU A 257 -18.50 -8.86 -10.36
CA GLU A 257 -19.64 -8.32 -11.09
C GLU A 257 -20.10 -9.28 -12.19
N VAL A 258 -19.15 -9.83 -12.96
CA VAL A 258 -19.46 -10.85 -13.99
C VAL A 258 -20.10 -12.09 -13.36
N ILE A 259 -19.59 -12.58 -12.23
CA ILE A 259 -20.19 -13.71 -11.52
C ILE A 259 -21.61 -13.38 -11.09
N LEU A 260 -21.84 -12.23 -10.42
CA LEU A 260 -23.16 -11.83 -9.95
C LEU A 260 -24.18 -11.68 -11.09
N ARG A 261 -23.76 -11.14 -12.25
CA ARG A 261 -24.63 -11.01 -13.43
C ARG A 261 -25.04 -12.34 -14.05
N ASN A 262 -24.19 -13.37 -13.96
CA ASN A 262 -24.42 -14.67 -14.57
C ASN A 262 -25.03 -15.71 -13.61
N LEU A 263 -25.24 -15.38 -12.33
CA LEU A 263 -25.93 -16.26 -11.40
C LEU A 263 -27.38 -16.45 -11.83
N PRO A 264 -27.91 -17.71 -11.85
CA PRO A 264 -29.30 -17.98 -12.30
C PRO A 264 -30.35 -17.68 -11.22
N PHE A 265 -30.02 -16.90 -10.21
CA PHE A 265 -30.92 -16.52 -9.10
C PHE A 265 -30.71 -15.06 -8.71
N ALA A 266 -31.74 -14.47 -8.10
CA ALA A 266 -31.68 -13.10 -7.64
C ALA A 266 -30.78 -13.00 -6.41
N VAL A 267 -29.89 -11.97 -6.40
CA VAL A 267 -28.95 -11.70 -5.31
C VAL A 267 -29.12 -10.26 -4.87
N LEU A 268 -29.28 -10.06 -3.58
CA LEU A 268 -29.35 -8.76 -2.90
C LEU A 268 -28.27 -8.71 -1.83
N LEU A 269 -27.62 -7.55 -1.70
CA LEU A 269 -26.65 -7.27 -0.64
C LEU A 269 -27.16 -6.12 0.22
N THR A 270 -27.03 -6.23 1.53
CA THR A 270 -27.33 -5.15 2.46
C THR A 270 -26.09 -4.71 3.22
N ASN A 271 -26.12 -3.48 3.74
CA ASN A 271 -25.12 -2.99 4.69
C ASN A 271 -25.51 -3.34 6.13
N GLU A 272 -24.68 -2.88 7.09
CA GLU A 272 -24.92 -3.05 8.55
C GLU A 272 -26.27 -2.46 9.03
N ALA A 273 -26.70 -1.38 8.39
CA ALA A 273 -27.97 -0.72 8.71
C ALA A 273 -29.19 -1.44 8.08
N GLY A 274 -29.01 -2.59 7.43
CA GLY A 274 -30.07 -3.34 6.76
C GLY A 274 -30.57 -2.72 5.47
N LYS A 275 -29.90 -1.72 4.89
CA LYS A 275 -30.28 -1.14 3.62
C LYS A 275 -29.69 -1.91 2.45
N ILE A 276 -30.46 -2.13 1.40
CA ILE A 276 -30.01 -2.77 0.15
C ILE A 276 -29.00 -1.86 -0.54
N ILE A 277 -27.77 -2.36 -0.73
CA ILE A 277 -26.67 -1.63 -1.37
C ILE A 277 -26.36 -2.12 -2.78
N ASN A 278 -26.74 -3.36 -3.10
CA ASN A 278 -26.53 -3.92 -4.43
C ASN A 278 -27.59 -5.00 -4.73
N ALA A 279 -27.92 -5.15 -6.02
CA ALA A 279 -28.81 -6.17 -6.55
C ALA A 279 -28.36 -6.58 -7.95
N ASN A 280 -28.41 -7.88 -8.30
CA ASN A 280 -28.11 -8.32 -9.66
C ASN A 280 -29.31 -8.17 -10.61
N ASP A 281 -29.08 -8.30 -11.92
CA ASP A 281 -30.10 -8.09 -12.95
C ASP A 281 -31.26 -9.07 -12.87
N ILE A 282 -31.07 -10.25 -12.29
CA ILE A 282 -32.12 -11.25 -12.08
C ILE A 282 -33.18 -10.78 -11.08
N CYS A 283 -32.83 -9.87 -10.16
CA CYS A 283 -33.81 -9.24 -9.26
C CYS A 283 -34.94 -8.57 -10.05
N SER A 284 -34.61 -7.87 -11.13
CA SER A 284 -35.63 -7.23 -12.00
C SER A 284 -36.55 -8.23 -12.74
N GLN A 285 -36.16 -9.51 -12.84
CA GLN A 285 -36.96 -10.57 -13.42
C GLN A 285 -37.88 -11.28 -12.41
N TYR A 286 -37.48 -11.25 -11.13
CA TYR A 286 -38.20 -11.93 -10.06
C TYR A 286 -39.15 -10.99 -9.31
N PHE A 287 -38.85 -9.70 -9.31
CA PHE A 287 -39.60 -8.70 -8.58
C PHE A 287 -40.18 -7.63 -9.56
N THR A 288 -41.25 -7.01 -9.18
CA THR A 288 -41.92 -6.01 -10.03
C THR A 288 -41.10 -4.72 -10.13
N GLU A 289 -40.28 -4.45 -9.12
CA GLU A 289 -39.38 -3.29 -9.06
C GLU A 289 -38.05 -3.58 -9.77
N GLY A 290 -37.54 -2.60 -10.51
CA GLY A 290 -36.20 -2.65 -11.08
C GLY A 290 -35.12 -2.60 -9.99
N LYS A 291 -33.95 -3.14 -10.26
CA LYS A 291 -32.85 -3.20 -9.28
C LYS A 291 -32.46 -1.81 -8.73
N GLU A 292 -32.53 -0.77 -9.56
CA GLU A 292 -32.22 0.60 -9.16
C GLU A 292 -33.20 1.14 -8.11
N ALA A 293 -34.47 0.74 -8.20
CA ALA A 293 -35.49 1.14 -7.23
C ALA A 293 -35.33 0.43 -5.87
N MET A 294 -34.74 -0.78 -5.86
CA MET A 294 -34.48 -1.56 -4.64
C MET A 294 -33.33 -0.98 -3.82
N ILE A 295 -32.32 -0.41 -4.49
CA ILE A 295 -31.13 0.13 -3.83
C ILE A 295 -31.50 1.31 -2.92
N GLY A 296 -31.03 1.26 -1.66
CA GLY A 296 -31.33 2.25 -0.64
C GLY A 296 -32.55 1.97 0.22
N GLN A 297 -33.41 1.02 -0.19
CA GLN A 297 -34.57 0.59 0.62
C GLN A 297 -34.09 -0.22 1.84
N GLU A 298 -34.88 -0.21 2.90
CA GLU A 298 -34.68 -1.07 4.05
C GLU A 298 -35.13 -2.49 3.71
N TYR A 299 -34.23 -3.48 3.84
CA TYR A 299 -34.44 -4.84 3.36
C TYR A 299 -35.65 -5.54 3.99
N GLN A 300 -35.89 -5.38 5.30
CA GLN A 300 -37.00 -6.04 5.98
C GLN A 300 -38.34 -5.48 5.50
N GLN A 301 -38.43 -4.16 5.27
CA GLN A 301 -39.62 -3.51 4.73
C GLN A 301 -39.86 -3.95 3.28
N TRP A 302 -38.81 -3.94 2.46
CA TRP A 302 -38.85 -4.42 1.08
C TRP A 302 -39.33 -5.89 1.01
N LYS A 303 -38.80 -6.75 1.89
CA LYS A 303 -39.13 -8.17 2.01
C LYS A 303 -40.61 -8.37 2.30
N GLN A 304 -41.16 -7.63 3.25
CA GLN A 304 -42.59 -7.69 3.60
C GLN A 304 -43.54 -7.23 2.48
N GLN A 305 -43.07 -6.29 1.67
CA GLN A 305 -43.87 -5.76 0.57
C GLN A 305 -43.85 -6.65 -0.69
N ASN A 306 -42.77 -7.33 -0.96
CA ASN A 306 -42.52 -8.07 -2.18
C ASN A 306 -42.69 -9.59 -2.09
N LEU A 307 -42.64 -10.15 -0.87
CA LEU A 307 -42.72 -11.59 -0.65
C LEU A 307 -43.98 -11.95 0.12
N ALA A 308 -44.71 -12.94 -0.39
CA ALA A 308 -45.89 -13.50 0.26
C ALA A 308 -45.65 -14.93 0.76
N ASP A 309 -46.50 -15.42 1.65
CA ASP A 309 -46.48 -16.80 2.16
C ASP A 309 -45.08 -17.28 2.66
N MET A 310 -44.37 -16.40 3.35
CA MET A 310 -43.03 -16.71 3.80
C MET A 310 -43.03 -17.70 4.96
N SER A 311 -42.33 -18.82 4.81
CA SER A 311 -42.16 -19.83 5.86
C SER A 311 -41.05 -19.46 6.86
N GLU A 312 -40.98 -20.15 7.96
CA GLU A 312 -39.77 -20.16 8.80
C GLU A 312 -38.60 -20.86 8.07
N ILE A 313 -37.38 -20.54 8.50
CA ILE A 313 -36.17 -21.15 7.94
C ILE A 313 -36.18 -22.64 8.28
N ASN A 314 -36.12 -23.50 7.25
CA ASN A 314 -36.11 -24.94 7.41
C ASN A 314 -34.72 -25.49 7.78
N ALA A 315 -34.65 -26.80 8.03
CA ALA A 315 -33.39 -27.48 8.36
C ALA A 315 -32.31 -27.41 7.27
N LYS A 316 -32.64 -27.03 6.04
CA LYS A 316 -31.73 -26.83 4.92
C LYS A 316 -31.21 -25.38 4.86
N GLY A 317 -31.66 -24.51 5.73
CA GLY A 317 -31.17 -23.13 5.88
C GLY A 317 -31.78 -22.12 4.92
N TYR A 318 -32.99 -22.39 4.38
CA TYR A 318 -33.74 -21.44 3.56
C TYR A 318 -35.20 -21.32 4.01
N ALA A 319 -35.83 -20.23 3.68
CA ALA A 319 -37.27 -20.02 3.81
C ALA A 319 -37.94 -20.15 2.45
N ASP A 320 -39.13 -20.74 2.41
CA ASP A 320 -39.99 -20.73 1.23
C ASP A 320 -40.78 -19.43 1.20
N ALA A 321 -40.91 -18.83 0.02
CA ALA A 321 -41.74 -17.65 -0.18
C ALA A 321 -42.40 -17.69 -1.58
N LYS A 322 -43.41 -16.87 -1.75
CA LYS A 322 -44.04 -16.64 -3.04
C LYS A 322 -43.88 -15.20 -3.48
N VAL A 323 -43.76 -15.00 -4.80
CA VAL A 323 -43.76 -13.68 -5.39
C VAL A 323 -44.71 -13.65 -6.58
N LEU A 324 -45.43 -12.57 -6.74
CA LEU A 324 -46.32 -12.36 -7.88
C LEU A 324 -45.64 -11.48 -8.92
N VAL A 325 -45.28 -12.06 -10.06
CA VAL A 325 -44.67 -11.32 -11.18
C VAL A 325 -45.72 -11.18 -12.31
N GLY A 326 -46.33 -10.01 -12.41
CA GLY A 326 -47.46 -9.80 -13.28
C GLY A 326 -48.68 -10.62 -12.85
N ARG A 327 -49.05 -11.64 -13.64
CA ARG A 327 -50.17 -12.57 -13.33
C ARG A 327 -49.68 -13.99 -12.96
N ARG A 328 -48.35 -14.18 -12.78
CA ARG A 328 -47.78 -15.50 -12.48
C ARG A 328 -47.19 -15.52 -11.08
N GLU A 329 -47.59 -16.54 -10.33
CA GLU A 329 -47.00 -16.83 -9.04
C GLU A 329 -45.72 -17.65 -9.22
N LYS A 330 -44.63 -17.23 -8.59
CA LYS A 330 -43.37 -17.95 -8.51
C LYS A 330 -43.14 -18.42 -7.10
N ASN A 331 -42.56 -19.63 -6.95
CA ASN A 331 -42.14 -20.17 -5.68
C ASN A 331 -40.62 -19.92 -5.54
N LEU A 332 -40.21 -19.27 -4.47
CA LEU A 332 -38.82 -18.94 -4.21
C LEU A 332 -38.31 -19.65 -2.97
N GLU A 333 -37.04 -20.11 -3.05
CA GLU A 333 -36.24 -20.47 -1.88
C GLU A 333 -35.35 -19.28 -1.55
N ILE A 334 -35.41 -18.79 -0.32
CA ILE A 334 -34.68 -17.59 0.14
C ILE A 334 -33.62 -18.00 1.15
N TYR A 335 -32.37 -17.72 0.80
CA TYR A 335 -31.19 -17.91 1.63
C TYR A 335 -30.68 -16.57 2.12
N GLU A 336 -30.58 -16.42 3.45
CA GLU A 336 -30.02 -15.22 4.10
C GLU A 336 -28.75 -15.62 4.85
N LYS A 337 -27.63 -14.98 4.54
CA LYS A 337 -26.33 -15.23 5.16
C LYS A 337 -25.69 -13.91 5.56
N PRO A 338 -25.23 -13.77 6.82
CA PRO A 338 -24.46 -12.60 7.22
C PRO A 338 -23.12 -12.56 6.49
N ILE A 339 -22.69 -11.34 6.14
CA ILE A 339 -21.37 -11.06 5.59
C ILE A 339 -20.52 -10.50 6.72
N PHE A 340 -19.33 -11.05 6.91
CA PHE A 340 -18.38 -10.61 7.93
C PHE A 340 -17.17 -9.95 7.28
N ASP A 341 -16.64 -8.92 7.93
CA ASP A 341 -15.35 -8.35 7.59
C ASP A 341 -14.18 -9.25 8.02
N VAL A 342 -12.95 -8.80 7.76
CA VAL A 342 -11.72 -9.52 8.13
C VAL A 342 -11.50 -9.63 9.65
N PHE A 343 -12.25 -8.87 10.44
CA PHE A 343 -12.20 -8.87 11.91
C PHE A 343 -13.32 -9.71 12.52
N GLY A 344 -14.21 -10.30 11.68
CA GLY A 344 -15.34 -11.11 12.14
C GLY A 344 -16.56 -10.29 12.55
N THR A 345 -16.62 -8.98 12.24
CA THR A 345 -17.77 -8.11 12.47
C THR A 345 -18.77 -8.26 11.33
N ALA A 346 -20.06 -8.38 11.62
CA ALA A 346 -21.10 -8.45 10.60
C ALA A 346 -21.25 -7.08 9.94
N VAL A 347 -20.98 -7.00 8.65
CA VAL A 347 -21.01 -5.77 7.84
C VAL A 347 -22.20 -5.69 6.89
N GLY A 348 -23.04 -6.72 6.88
CA GLY A 348 -24.23 -6.78 6.07
C GLY A 348 -24.78 -8.18 5.92
N MET A 349 -25.67 -8.37 4.94
CA MET A 349 -26.30 -9.65 4.65
C MET A 349 -26.33 -9.90 3.14
N LEU A 350 -26.05 -11.12 2.73
CA LEU A 350 -26.29 -11.68 1.42
C LEU A 350 -27.66 -12.38 1.43
N CYS A 351 -28.57 -11.93 0.56
CA CYS A 351 -29.83 -12.60 0.31
C CYS A 351 -29.83 -13.18 -1.10
N MET A 352 -30.11 -14.47 -1.23
CA MET A 352 -30.23 -15.17 -2.51
C MET A 352 -31.64 -15.74 -2.64
N CYS A 353 -32.33 -15.45 -3.77
CA CYS A 353 -33.65 -15.95 -4.06
C CYS A 353 -33.57 -16.86 -5.30
N ARG A 354 -33.86 -18.15 -5.13
CA ARG A 354 -33.90 -19.14 -6.19
C ARG A 354 -35.33 -19.44 -6.60
N ASP A 355 -35.63 -19.32 -7.89
CA ASP A 355 -36.92 -19.73 -8.43
C ASP A 355 -36.95 -21.27 -8.56
N VAL A 356 -37.83 -21.90 -7.82
CA VAL A 356 -38.06 -23.35 -7.80
C VAL A 356 -39.44 -23.72 -8.31
N THR A 357 -40.06 -22.82 -9.06
CA THR A 357 -41.46 -23.00 -9.54
C THR A 357 -41.58 -24.25 -10.40
N VAL A 358 -40.67 -24.41 -11.35
CA VAL A 358 -40.69 -25.56 -12.29
C VAL A 358 -40.39 -26.85 -11.55
N GLU A 359 -39.36 -26.85 -10.72
CA GLU A 359 -38.99 -28.01 -9.91
C GLU A 359 -40.17 -28.49 -9.04
N ARG A 360 -40.83 -27.57 -8.36
CA ARG A 360 -41.98 -27.91 -7.50
C ARG A 360 -43.18 -28.39 -8.29
N LEU A 361 -43.40 -27.83 -9.50
CA LEU A 361 -44.47 -28.32 -10.39
C LEU A 361 -44.17 -29.73 -10.89
N LEU A 362 -42.93 -30.01 -11.27
CA LEU A 362 -42.51 -31.36 -11.70
C LEU A 362 -42.58 -32.33 -10.54
N GLU A 363 -42.12 -31.97 -9.35
CA GLU A 363 -42.23 -32.81 -8.15
C GLU A 363 -43.70 -33.16 -7.86
N LYS A 364 -44.61 -32.17 -7.87
CA LYS A 364 -46.04 -32.41 -7.71
C LYS A 364 -46.58 -33.36 -8.80
N LYS A 365 -46.19 -33.20 -10.08
CA LYS A 365 -46.61 -34.09 -11.16
C LYS A 365 -46.08 -35.50 -10.98
N ILE A 366 -44.82 -35.64 -10.56
CA ILE A 366 -44.23 -36.95 -10.28
C ILE A 366 -44.96 -37.66 -9.15
N ILE A 367 -45.21 -36.94 -8.04
CA ILE A 367 -45.97 -37.47 -6.90
C ILE A 367 -47.37 -37.85 -7.32
N TYR A 368 -48.05 -36.99 -8.10
CA TYR A 368 -49.38 -37.27 -8.64
C TYR A 368 -49.39 -38.53 -9.53
N SER A 369 -48.51 -38.57 -10.51
CA SER A 369 -48.36 -39.73 -11.41
C SER A 369 -47.98 -41.03 -10.70
N ALA A 370 -47.16 -40.96 -9.64
CA ALA A 370 -46.78 -42.15 -8.85
C ALA A 370 -47.92 -42.67 -7.98
N ASN A 371 -48.90 -41.81 -7.63
CA ASN A 371 -49.95 -42.09 -6.67
C ASN A 371 -51.34 -42.29 -7.34
N THR A 372 -51.50 -41.95 -8.64
CA THR A 372 -52.76 -42.05 -9.37
C THR A 372 -52.66 -43.03 -10.53
N ASP A 373 -53.78 -43.56 -10.94
CA ASP A 373 -53.95 -44.38 -12.13
C ASP A 373 -54.20 -43.46 -13.32
N GLN A 374 -53.44 -43.64 -14.40
CA GLN A 374 -53.48 -42.74 -15.59
C GLN A 374 -54.79 -42.79 -16.40
N LEU A 375 -55.59 -43.83 -16.24
CA LEU A 375 -56.85 -43.98 -16.98
C LEU A 375 -58.04 -43.41 -16.20
N THR A 376 -58.01 -43.53 -14.88
CA THR A 376 -59.18 -43.22 -14.04
C THR A 376 -58.97 -41.98 -13.19
N ASP A 377 -57.76 -41.42 -13.13
CA ASP A 377 -57.34 -40.30 -12.24
C ASP A 377 -57.56 -40.57 -10.74
N LEU A 378 -57.89 -41.79 -10.35
CA LEU A 378 -58.07 -42.19 -8.98
C LEU A 378 -56.72 -42.62 -8.37
N TYR A 379 -56.66 -42.59 -7.03
CA TYR A 379 -55.45 -43.06 -6.35
C TYR A 379 -55.22 -44.55 -6.70
N ASN A 380 -54.00 -44.91 -7.07
CA ASN A 380 -53.63 -46.27 -7.44
C ASN A 380 -53.51 -47.17 -6.20
N ARG A 381 -53.42 -48.49 -6.46
CA ARG A 381 -53.35 -49.52 -5.41
C ARG A 381 -52.19 -49.29 -4.45
N ARG A 382 -51.03 -48.80 -4.96
CA ARG A 382 -49.87 -48.54 -4.12
C ARG A 382 -50.13 -47.44 -3.10
N TYR A 383 -50.65 -46.29 -3.51
CA TYR A 383 -51.01 -45.17 -2.63
C TYR A 383 -52.00 -45.57 -1.58
N PHE A 384 -52.99 -46.38 -1.96
CA PHE A 384 -54.01 -46.88 -1.04
C PHE A 384 -53.37 -47.69 0.10
N TYR A 385 -52.47 -48.65 -0.19
CA TYR A 385 -51.84 -49.43 0.83
C TYR A 385 -50.86 -48.58 1.70
N GLU A 386 -50.10 -47.68 1.11
CA GLU A 386 -49.24 -46.75 1.89
C GLU A 386 -50.05 -45.84 2.80
N TYR A 387 -51.19 -45.31 2.34
CA TYR A 387 -52.09 -44.51 3.14
C TYR A 387 -52.68 -45.27 4.34
N MET A 388 -53.19 -46.51 4.08
CA MET A 388 -53.75 -47.37 5.11
C MET A 388 -52.68 -47.76 6.17
N THR A 389 -51.48 -48.02 5.78
CA THR A 389 -50.37 -48.38 6.67
C THR A 389 -49.95 -47.16 7.52
N ARG A 390 -49.78 -45.98 6.89
CA ARG A 390 -49.32 -44.77 7.58
C ARG A 390 -50.35 -44.27 8.61
N ASN A 391 -51.63 -44.42 8.36
CA ASN A 391 -52.69 -43.98 9.24
C ASN A 391 -53.15 -45.06 10.26
N LYS A 392 -52.45 -46.19 10.33
CA LYS A 392 -52.83 -47.31 11.22
C LYS A 392 -54.29 -47.78 11.09
N ILE A 393 -54.89 -47.60 9.91
CA ILE A 393 -56.34 -47.86 9.69
C ILE A 393 -56.57 -49.39 9.52
N MET A 394 -55.49 -50.16 9.27
CA MET A 394 -55.60 -51.63 9.11
C MET A 394 -56.09 -52.37 10.38
N SER A 395 -56.11 -51.74 11.53
CA SER A 395 -56.60 -52.34 12.77
C SER A 395 -58.09 -52.06 13.09
N LYS A 396 -58.79 -51.27 12.28
CA LYS A 396 -60.20 -50.98 12.40
C LYS A 396 -60.98 -51.61 11.21
N HIS A 397 -62.14 -52.24 11.51
CA HIS A 397 -63.03 -52.70 10.47
C HIS A 397 -63.53 -51.50 9.62
N VAL A 398 -62.93 -51.29 8.47
CA VAL A 398 -63.33 -50.29 7.49
C VAL A 398 -64.04 -51.02 6.36
N ASN A 399 -65.33 -50.76 6.12
CA ASN A 399 -66.05 -51.22 4.93
C ASN A 399 -65.53 -50.46 3.72
N LEU A 400 -64.71 -51.15 2.95
CA LEU A 400 -64.10 -50.64 1.74
C LEU A 400 -64.97 -50.97 0.54
N PHE A 401 -65.59 -49.95 -0.07
CA PHE A 401 -66.20 -50.10 -1.39
C PHE A 401 -65.11 -49.95 -2.47
N LEU A 402 -64.62 -51.05 -2.98
CA LEU A 402 -63.79 -51.07 -4.20
C LEU A 402 -64.76 -50.93 -5.39
N TYR A 403 -64.89 -49.78 -5.95
CA TYR A 403 -65.53 -49.58 -7.22
C TYR A 403 -64.58 -50.14 -8.31
N ARG A 404 -64.96 -51.24 -8.96
CA ARG A 404 -64.40 -51.61 -10.23
C ARG A 404 -65.24 -50.92 -11.30
N PRO A 405 -64.63 -50.21 -12.26
CA PRO A 405 -65.35 -49.78 -13.45
C PRO A 405 -65.86 -50.94 -14.27
#